data_ecf584d1b1e64bc65168b0d4b3e514d1
#
_entry.id   ecf584d1b1e64bc65168b0d4b3e514d1
#
_cell.length_a   1.000
_cell.length_b   1.000
_cell.length_c   1.000
_cell.angle_alpha   90.00
_cell.angle_beta   90.00
_cell.angle_gamma   90.00
#
_symmetry.space_group_name_H-M   'P 1'
#
loop_
_entity.id
_entity.type
_entity.pdbx_description
1 polymer ?
#
loop_
_entity_poly.entity_id
_entity_poly.type
_entity_poly.pdbx_seq_one_letter_code
_entity_poly.pdbx_strand_id
1 'polypeptide(L)'
;FVLYFILRYSILGWSLGEAPLDLINNPFIKFTDSGWEHCTGGEKFAMIFWSLGKYLQLLFFPYTLSTDYYPRYVQVIDFSNPIALGSLVIYVALGILVLMSLVKSQRKLGMYGIAFYLIALSIVSNIVFPIGTNLAERFLFMPSAGFAMAISGFLLPSLTEAVQKNKQLITGAAILVLLVFSAR
;
A
#
# COMPACT_ATOMS: atom_id res chain seq x y z
N PHE A 1 8.70 -4.11 -24.98
CA PHE A 1 7.56 -3.34 -24.43
C PHE A 1 6.70 -2.73 -25.55
N VAL A 2 7.27 -2.00 -26.52
CA VAL A 2 6.51 -1.35 -27.60
C VAL A 2 5.69 -2.37 -28.39
N LEU A 3 6.28 -3.50 -28.80
CA LEU A 3 5.60 -4.57 -29.52
C LEU A 3 4.42 -5.16 -28.71
N TYR A 4 4.60 -5.33 -27.40
CA TYR A 4 3.53 -5.78 -26.50
C TYR A 4 2.35 -4.80 -26.49
N PHE A 5 2.61 -3.50 -26.39
CA PHE A 5 1.56 -2.49 -26.39
C PHE A 5 0.83 -2.40 -27.73
N ILE A 6 1.55 -2.55 -28.86
CA ILE A 6 0.95 -2.57 -30.20
C ILE A 6 0.04 -3.79 -30.35
N LEU A 7 0.50 -4.99 -29.97
CA LEU A 7 -0.29 -6.22 -30.06
C LEU A 7 -1.51 -6.15 -29.14
N ARG A 8 -1.33 -5.67 -27.91
CA ARG A 8 -2.43 -5.49 -26.98
C ARG A 8 -3.47 -4.51 -27.51
N TYR A 9 -3.03 -3.37 -28.03
CA TYR A 9 -3.93 -2.38 -28.60
C TYR A 9 -4.70 -2.91 -29.81
N SER A 10 -4.05 -3.68 -30.69
CA SER A 10 -4.69 -4.25 -31.87
C SER A 10 -5.76 -5.30 -31.54
N ILE A 11 -5.64 -5.99 -30.38
CA ILE A 11 -6.55 -7.07 -29.98
C ILE A 11 -7.63 -6.56 -29.01
N LEU A 12 -7.27 -5.75 -28.04
CA LEU A 12 -8.15 -5.32 -26.94
C LEU A 12 -8.60 -3.86 -27.04
N GLY A 13 -8.02 -3.07 -27.95
CA GLY A 13 -8.23 -1.63 -28.00
C GLY A 13 -7.70 -0.91 -26.74
N TRP A 14 -8.15 0.32 -26.51
CA TRP A 14 -7.88 1.07 -25.28
C TRP A 14 -8.81 0.68 -24.13
N SER A 15 -9.85 -0.10 -24.40
CA SER A 15 -10.77 -0.56 -23.37
C SER A 15 -10.05 -1.57 -22.46
N LEU A 16 -10.01 -1.29 -21.18
CA LEU A 16 -9.58 -2.25 -20.16
C LEU A 16 -10.62 -3.36 -19.94
N GLY A 17 -11.69 -3.38 -20.75
CA GLY A 17 -12.86 -4.21 -20.55
C GLY A 17 -13.71 -3.71 -19.37
N GLU A 18 -14.99 -3.97 -19.39
CA GLU A 18 -15.81 -3.83 -18.19
C GLU A 18 -15.40 -4.93 -17.22
N ALA A 19 -15.15 -4.54 -15.96
CA ALA A 19 -14.81 -5.52 -14.94
C ALA A 19 -16.00 -6.48 -14.78
N PRO A 20 -15.78 -7.81 -14.77
CA PRO A 20 -16.89 -8.77 -14.71
C PRO A 20 -17.70 -8.57 -13.43
N LEU A 21 -19.01 -8.86 -13.49
CA LEU A 21 -19.90 -8.93 -12.33
C LEU A 21 -19.75 -10.30 -11.62
N ASP A 22 -18.51 -10.67 -11.37
CA ASP A 22 -18.14 -11.91 -10.70
C ASP A 22 -17.23 -11.57 -9.51
N LEU A 23 -17.63 -12.02 -8.33
CA LEU A 23 -16.92 -11.73 -7.07
C LEU A 23 -15.49 -12.26 -7.08
N ILE A 24 -15.19 -13.29 -7.87
CA ILE A 24 -13.86 -13.89 -7.97
C ILE A 24 -12.89 -12.95 -8.68
N ASN A 25 -13.33 -12.26 -9.70
CA ASN A 25 -12.49 -11.46 -10.57
C ASN A 25 -12.63 -9.94 -10.33
N ASN A 26 -13.69 -9.54 -9.59
CA ASN A 26 -13.97 -8.15 -9.29
C ASN A 26 -14.44 -7.96 -7.85
N PRO A 27 -13.58 -7.52 -6.94
CA PRO A 27 -13.97 -7.29 -5.55
C PRO A 27 -14.78 -6.00 -5.35
N PHE A 28 -14.99 -5.18 -6.38
CA PHE A 28 -15.70 -3.90 -6.33
C PHE A 28 -17.14 -4.03 -6.83
N ILE A 29 -17.84 -5.09 -6.42
CA ILE A 29 -19.24 -5.29 -6.69
C ILE A 29 -20.01 -5.40 -5.39
N LYS A 30 -21.30 -5.04 -5.41
CA LYS A 30 -22.24 -5.15 -4.29
C LYS A 30 -23.48 -5.90 -4.72
N PHE A 31 -24.12 -6.56 -3.78
CA PHE A 31 -25.39 -7.22 -3.99
C PHE A 31 -26.51 -6.28 -3.55
N THR A 32 -27.41 -5.98 -4.47
CA THR A 32 -28.58 -5.13 -4.25
C THR A 32 -29.85 -5.95 -4.53
N ASP A 33 -31.02 -5.37 -4.30
CA ASP A 33 -32.30 -6.02 -4.58
C ASP A 33 -32.47 -6.40 -6.06
N SER A 34 -31.77 -5.70 -6.96
CA SER A 34 -31.73 -5.96 -8.42
C SER A 34 -30.67 -7.00 -8.82
N GLY A 35 -29.81 -7.48 -7.90
CA GLY A 35 -28.74 -8.42 -8.15
C GLY A 35 -27.34 -7.84 -7.93
N TRP A 36 -26.34 -8.38 -8.64
CA TRP A 36 -24.98 -7.91 -8.58
C TRP A 36 -24.79 -6.61 -9.38
N GLU A 37 -24.29 -5.59 -8.74
CA GLU A 37 -23.99 -4.29 -9.33
C GLU A 37 -22.58 -3.83 -9.00
N HIS A 38 -21.99 -2.99 -9.85
CA HIS A 38 -20.72 -2.36 -9.56
C HIS A 38 -20.85 -1.35 -8.41
N CYS A 39 -19.84 -1.31 -7.54
CA CYS A 39 -19.73 -0.25 -6.54
C CYS A 39 -19.62 1.11 -7.23
N THR A 40 -20.16 2.14 -6.60
CA THR A 40 -19.96 3.52 -7.04
C THR A 40 -18.47 3.89 -6.99
N GLY A 41 -18.06 4.89 -7.75
CA GLY A 41 -16.66 5.34 -7.72
C GLY A 41 -16.20 5.71 -6.30
N GLY A 42 -17.05 6.35 -5.52
CA GLY A 42 -16.76 6.69 -4.12
C GLY A 42 -16.54 5.47 -3.24
N GLU A 43 -17.43 4.48 -3.31
CA GLU A 43 -17.31 3.20 -2.58
C GLU A 43 -16.04 2.46 -2.98
N LYS A 44 -15.76 2.35 -4.29
CA LYS A 44 -14.54 1.72 -4.80
C LYS A 44 -13.28 2.36 -4.24
N PHE A 45 -13.16 3.68 -4.32
CA PHE A 45 -11.99 4.38 -3.79
C PHE A 45 -11.89 4.29 -2.27
N ALA A 46 -13.01 4.34 -1.55
CA ALA A 46 -13.00 4.14 -0.09
C ALA A 46 -12.48 2.75 0.29
N MET A 47 -12.91 1.68 -0.40
CA MET A 47 -12.39 0.32 -0.21
C MET A 47 -10.89 0.23 -0.52
N ILE A 48 -10.43 0.88 -1.58
CA ILE A 48 -9.01 0.95 -1.95
C ILE A 48 -8.21 1.62 -0.82
N PHE A 49 -8.62 2.80 -0.36
CA PHE A 49 -7.90 3.51 0.70
C PHE A 49 -7.97 2.78 2.05
N TRP A 50 -9.05 2.09 2.32
CA TRP A 50 -9.12 1.21 3.49
C TRP A 50 -8.08 0.08 3.40
N SER A 51 -7.94 -0.57 2.25
CA SER A 51 -6.93 -1.61 2.01
C SER A 51 -5.52 -1.06 2.12
N LEU A 52 -5.26 0.15 1.60
CA LEU A 52 -3.99 0.84 1.75
C LEU A 52 -3.66 1.14 3.23
N GLY A 53 -4.66 1.51 4.02
CA GLY A 53 -4.51 1.67 5.47
C GLY A 53 -4.15 0.37 6.18
N LYS A 54 -4.75 -0.74 5.74
CA LYS A 54 -4.38 -2.07 6.24
C LYS A 54 -2.96 -2.46 5.88
N TYR A 55 -2.50 -2.16 4.67
CA TYR A 55 -1.10 -2.38 4.29
C TYR A 55 -0.13 -1.58 5.17
N LEU A 56 -0.46 -0.33 5.46
CA LEU A 56 0.35 0.48 6.37
C LEU A 56 0.36 -0.10 7.79
N GLN A 57 -0.80 -0.55 8.29
CA GLN A 57 -0.90 -1.23 9.58
C GLN A 57 -0.03 -2.48 9.64
N LEU A 58 -0.06 -3.33 8.59
CA LEU A 58 0.71 -4.57 8.52
C LEU A 58 2.23 -4.31 8.51
N LEU A 59 2.69 -3.21 7.93
CA LEU A 59 4.11 -2.84 7.94
C LEU A 59 4.62 -2.46 9.33
N PHE A 60 3.77 -1.83 10.16
CA PHE A 60 4.13 -1.48 11.54
C PHE A 60 3.83 -2.61 12.52
N PHE A 61 2.70 -3.28 12.35
CA PHE A 61 2.20 -4.30 13.29
C PHE A 61 1.60 -5.47 12.51
N PRO A 62 2.42 -6.45 12.10
CA PRO A 62 1.95 -7.65 11.39
C PRO A 62 1.22 -8.60 12.35
N TYR A 63 0.01 -8.21 12.82
CA TYR A 63 -0.68 -8.94 13.89
C TYR A 63 -1.44 -10.16 13.39
N THR A 64 -2.26 -10.05 12.38
CA THR A 64 -3.02 -11.17 11.81
C THR A 64 -2.60 -11.37 10.38
N LEU A 65 -1.70 -12.32 10.15
CA LEU A 65 -1.24 -12.64 8.82
C LEU A 65 -2.18 -13.67 8.18
N SER A 66 -2.59 -13.41 6.93
CA SER A 66 -3.37 -14.32 6.11
C SER A 66 -2.81 -14.36 4.70
N THR A 67 -2.67 -15.55 4.15
CA THR A 67 -2.17 -15.72 2.78
C THR A 67 -3.05 -15.03 1.76
N ASP A 68 -4.37 -14.98 2.00
CA ASP A 68 -5.32 -14.31 1.13
C ASP A 68 -6.55 -13.83 1.93
N TYR A 69 -7.02 -12.63 1.61
CA TYR A 69 -8.18 -11.99 2.24
C TYR A 69 -9.39 -12.08 1.32
N TYR A 70 -9.78 -13.30 0.99
CA TYR A 70 -10.78 -13.56 -0.03
C TYR A 70 -11.88 -14.52 0.47
N PRO A 71 -13.12 -14.47 -0.01
CA PRO A 71 -13.80 -13.37 -0.69
C PRO A 71 -14.45 -12.39 0.31
N ARG A 72 -14.58 -11.12 -0.03
CA ARG A 72 -15.29 -10.08 0.75
C ARG A 72 -14.74 -9.77 2.15
N TYR A 73 -13.47 -9.90 2.36
CA TYR A 73 -12.87 -9.41 3.61
C TYR A 73 -13.05 -7.89 3.77
N VAL A 74 -12.94 -7.15 2.68
CA VAL A 74 -13.28 -5.73 2.64
C VAL A 74 -14.74 -5.59 2.28
N GLN A 75 -15.56 -5.17 3.25
CA GLN A 75 -16.96 -4.85 3.02
C GLN A 75 -17.09 -3.60 2.16
N VAL A 76 -18.24 -3.42 1.50
CA VAL A 76 -18.54 -2.18 0.79
C VAL A 76 -18.67 -1.06 1.81
N ILE A 77 -17.79 -0.09 1.69
CA ILE A 77 -17.72 1.08 2.57
C ILE A 77 -17.65 2.36 1.72
N ASP A 78 -17.94 3.46 2.34
CA ASP A 78 -17.76 4.79 1.80
C ASP A 78 -16.70 5.58 2.59
N PHE A 79 -16.45 6.82 2.23
CA PHE A 79 -15.52 7.70 2.94
C PHE A 79 -15.99 8.17 4.32
N SER A 80 -17.18 7.78 4.78
CA SER A 80 -17.58 7.94 6.19
C SER A 80 -16.78 7.01 7.11
N ASN A 81 -16.16 5.97 6.55
CA ASN A 81 -15.29 5.09 7.31
C ASN A 81 -13.98 5.81 7.70
N PRO A 82 -13.66 5.94 9.01
CA PRO A 82 -12.50 6.71 9.47
C PRO A 82 -11.16 6.13 9.02
N ILE A 83 -11.07 4.82 8.79
CA ILE A 83 -9.85 4.18 8.31
C ILE A 83 -9.60 4.57 6.84
N ALA A 84 -10.64 4.53 6.01
CA ALA A 84 -10.53 4.93 4.60
C ALA A 84 -10.12 6.41 4.46
N LEU A 85 -10.79 7.29 5.21
CA LEU A 85 -10.51 8.71 5.20
C LEU A 85 -9.12 9.02 5.76
N GLY A 86 -8.75 8.43 6.89
CA GLY A 86 -7.42 8.60 7.49
C GLY A 86 -6.30 8.13 6.57
N SER A 87 -6.50 7.00 5.91
CA SER A 87 -5.54 6.48 4.94
C SER A 87 -5.39 7.41 3.74
N LEU A 88 -6.49 7.92 3.19
CA LEU A 88 -6.46 8.91 2.11
C LEU A 88 -5.58 10.11 2.50
N VAL A 89 -5.82 10.68 3.67
CA VAL A 89 -5.05 11.84 4.17
C VAL A 89 -3.56 11.49 4.30
N ILE A 90 -3.23 10.33 4.86
CA ILE A 90 -1.83 9.88 5.01
C ILE A 90 -1.15 9.73 3.64
N TYR A 91 -1.77 9.04 2.68
CA TYR A 91 -1.17 8.81 1.38
C TYR A 91 -1.04 10.09 0.55
N VAL A 92 -2.01 11.00 0.63
CA VAL A 92 -1.91 12.34 0.02
C VAL A 92 -0.75 13.12 0.65
N ALA A 93 -0.62 13.11 1.98
CA ALA A 93 0.47 13.77 2.67
C ALA A 93 1.84 13.20 2.27
N LEU A 94 1.99 11.87 2.19
CA LEU A 94 3.21 11.22 1.72
C LEU A 94 3.55 11.63 0.27
N GLY A 95 2.56 11.69 -0.60
CA GLY A 95 2.74 12.16 -1.98
C GLY A 95 3.22 13.61 -2.05
N ILE A 96 2.60 14.51 -1.28
CA ILE A 96 3.00 15.91 -1.18
C ILE A 96 4.44 16.03 -0.66
N LEU A 97 4.82 15.27 0.37
CA LEU A 97 6.17 15.27 0.91
C LEU A 97 7.22 14.86 -0.14
N VAL A 98 6.93 13.83 -0.94
CA VAL A 98 7.80 13.41 -2.03
C VAL A 98 7.95 14.52 -3.07
N LEU A 99 6.83 15.11 -3.51
CA LEU A 99 6.84 16.21 -4.49
C LEU A 99 7.61 17.42 -3.97
N MET A 100 7.39 17.82 -2.72
CA MET A 100 8.15 18.91 -2.09
C MET A 100 9.66 18.61 -2.00
N SER A 101 10.03 17.36 -1.74
CA SER A 101 11.43 16.94 -1.72
C SER A 101 12.10 17.06 -3.08
N LEU A 102 11.38 16.70 -4.14
CA LEU A 102 11.86 16.85 -5.52
C LEU A 102 12.07 18.32 -5.89
N VAL A 103 11.11 19.18 -5.57
CA VAL A 103 11.16 20.61 -5.87
C VAL A 103 12.28 21.30 -5.08
N LYS A 104 12.42 20.98 -3.79
CA LYS A 104 13.46 21.58 -2.91
C LYS A 104 14.84 20.94 -3.06
N SER A 105 15.02 20.00 -3.99
CA SER A 105 16.27 19.24 -4.20
C SER A 105 16.83 18.59 -2.93
N GLN A 106 15.97 18.28 -1.97
CA GLN A 106 16.37 17.61 -0.71
C GLN A 106 16.45 16.10 -0.93
N ARG A 107 17.59 15.65 -1.44
CA ARG A 107 17.84 14.23 -1.76
C ARG A 107 18.20 13.42 -0.51
N LYS A 108 17.24 13.25 0.39
CA LYS A 108 17.41 12.41 1.59
C LYS A 108 17.00 10.96 1.29
N LEU A 109 17.78 10.00 1.76
CA LEU A 109 17.50 8.57 1.57
C LEU A 109 16.06 8.19 1.99
N GLY A 110 15.56 8.75 3.09
CA GLY A 110 14.19 8.51 3.54
C GLY A 110 13.13 8.94 2.53
N MET A 111 13.35 10.04 1.80
CA MET A 111 12.42 10.50 0.77
C MET A 111 12.41 9.58 -0.46
N TYR A 112 13.55 9.03 -0.85
CA TYR A 112 13.61 7.99 -1.88
C TYR A 112 12.87 6.73 -1.45
N GLY A 113 12.99 6.35 -0.16
CA GLY A 113 12.24 5.23 0.41
C GLY A 113 10.73 5.43 0.31
N ILE A 114 10.22 6.61 0.68
CA ILE A 114 8.78 6.94 0.54
C ILE A 114 8.36 6.91 -0.93
N ALA A 115 9.14 7.50 -1.83
CA ALA A 115 8.83 7.51 -3.27
C ALA A 115 8.77 6.07 -3.82
N PHE A 116 9.75 5.24 -3.50
CA PHE A 116 9.76 3.83 -3.90
C PHE A 116 8.55 3.07 -3.35
N TYR A 117 8.22 3.27 -2.06
CA TYR A 117 7.05 2.68 -1.43
C TYR A 117 5.76 3.02 -2.19
N LEU A 118 5.54 4.31 -2.47
CA LEU A 118 4.34 4.77 -3.17
C LEU A 118 4.27 4.23 -4.60
N ILE A 119 5.39 4.22 -5.34
CA ILE A 119 5.45 3.71 -6.72
C ILE A 119 5.18 2.21 -6.72
N ALA A 120 5.86 1.43 -5.88
CA ALA A 120 5.67 -0.02 -5.80
C ALA A 120 4.22 -0.38 -5.41
N LEU A 121 3.64 0.37 -4.45
CA LEU A 121 2.28 0.15 -4.00
C LEU A 121 1.24 0.58 -5.04
N SER A 122 1.51 1.61 -5.84
CA SER A 122 0.57 2.09 -6.87
C SER A 122 0.21 1.01 -7.90
N ILE A 123 1.14 0.11 -8.21
CA ILE A 123 0.95 -0.98 -9.17
C ILE A 123 -0.08 -2.00 -8.66
N VAL A 124 -0.10 -2.24 -7.34
CA VAL A 124 -0.93 -3.26 -6.68
C VAL A 124 -2.09 -2.68 -5.87
N SER A 125 -2.31 -1.37 -5.94
CA SER A 125 -3.30 -0.65 -5.14
C SER A 125 -4.72 -0.67 -5.70
N ASN A 126 -4.95 -1.22 -6.89
CA ASN A 126 -6.20 -1.07 -7.65
C ASN A 126 -6.54 0.39 -8.06
N ILE A 127 -5.65 1.35 -7.84
CA ILE A 127 -5.85 2.74 -8.26
C ILE A 127 -5.63 2.85 -9.77
N VAL A 128 -4.51 2.32 -10.26
CA VAL A 128 -4.11 2.42 -11.67
C VAL A 128 -4.72 1.31 -12.50
N PHE A 129 -4.64 0.07 -12.00
CA PHE A 129 -5.18 -1.12 -12.67
C PHE A 129 -5.96 -1.97 -11.68
N PRO A 130 -7.16 -2.47 -12.05
CA PRO A 130 -7.85 -3.47 -11.24
C PRO A 130 -7.09 -4.80 -11.32
N ILE A 131 -6.74 -5.36 -10.18
CA ILE A 131 -5.94 -6.61 -10.09
C ILE A 131 -6.77 -7.80 -9.58
N GLY A 132 -8.10 -7.66 -9.49
CA GLY A 132 -9.01 -8.76 -9.11
C GLY A 132 -9.02 -9.10 -7.61
N THR A 133 -8.20 -8.47 -6.78
CA THR A 133 -8.22 -8.66 -5.32
C THR A 133 -8.03 -7.32 -4.60
N ASN A 134 -8.68 -7.15 -3.44
CA ASN A 134 -8.58 -5.92 -2.65
C ASN A 134 -7.35 -5.89 -1.76
N LEU A 135 -6.98 -7.02 -1.18
CA LEU A 135 -5.95 -7.11 -0.16
C LEU A 135 -5.25 -8.47 -0.26
N ALA A 136 -3.91 -8.45 -0.33
CA ALA A 136 -3.08 -9.64 -0.20
C ALA A 136 -1.70 -9.24 0.33
N GLU A 137 -1.17 -9.95 1.32
CA GLU A 137 0.11 -9.61 1.96
C GLU A 137 1.30 -9.70 1.01
N ARG A 138 1.23 -10.59 0.02
CA ARG A 138 2.25 -10.71 -1.04
C ARG A 138 2.53 -9.40 -1.77
N PHE A 139 1.56 -8.49 -1.82
CA PHE A 139 1.72 -7.19 -2.46
C PHE A 139 2.59 -6.23 -1.66
N LEU A 140 2.79 -6.49 -0.37
CA LEU A 140 3.69 -5.71 0.47
C LEU A 140 5.17 -6.04 0.26
N PHE A 141 5.51 -7.13 -0.44
CA PHE A 141 6.90 -7.54 -0.60
C PHE A 141 7.80 -6.42 -1.15
N MET A 142 7.43 -5.85 -2.30
CA MET A 142 8.19 -4.73 -2.88
C MET A 142 8.04 -3.42 -2.10
N PRO A 143 6.83 -2.99 -1.70
CA PRO A 143 6.66 -1.79 -0.90
C PRO A 143 7.40 -1.82 0.44
N SER A 144 7.54 -2.99 1.08
CA SER A 144 8.26 -3.11 2.36
C SER A 144 9.73 -2.69 2.28
N ALA A 145 10.38 -2.92 1.13
CA ALA A 145 11.73 -2.44 0.90
C ALA A 145 11.80 -0.89 0.91
N GLY A 146 10.83 -0.24 0.26
CA GLY A 146 10.70 1.22 0.30
C GLY A 146 10.44 1.76 1.70
N PHE A 147 9.56 1.09 2.45
CA PHE A 147 9.28 1.41 3.84
C PHE A 147 10.53 1.27 4.72
N ALA A 148 11.29 0.18 4.59
CA ALA A 148 12.53 -0.02 5.31
C ALA A 148 13.58 1.05 4.97
N MET A 149 13.71 1.42 3.69
CA MET A 149 14.58 2.52 3.25
C MET A 149 14.13 3.87 3.83
N ALA A 150 12.81 4.12 3.89
CA ALA A 150 12.28 5.35 4.46
C ALA A 150 12.63 5.44 5.95
N ILE A 151 12.32 4.41 6.72
CA ILE A 151 12.63 4.34 8.16
C ILE A 151 14.13 4.49 8.40
N SER A 152 14.95 3.72 7.68
CA SER A 152 16.41 3.79 7.81
C SER A 152 16.93 5.19 7.49
N GLY A 153 16.46 5.79 6.41
CA GLY A 153 16.91 7.10 5.96
C GLY A 153 16.56 8.25 6.90
N PHE A 154 15.48 8.12 7.67
CA PHE A 154 15.12 9.12 8.70
C PHE A 154 15.75 8.83 10.07
N LEU A 155 15.88 7.55 10.44
CA LEU A 155 16.38 7.19 11.76
C LEU A 155 17.91 7.15 11.85
N LEU A 156 18.61 6.71 10.78
CA LEU A 156 20.07 6.55 10.83
C LEU A 156 20.83 7.80 11.28
N PRO A 157 20.54 9.02 10.80
CA PRO A 157 21.26 10.20 11.26
C PRO A 157 21.16 10.41 12.76
N SER A 158 19.96 10.30 13.32
CA SER A 158 19.71 10.46 14.76
C SER A 158 20.25 9.29 15.58
N LEU A 159 20.17 8.06 15.05
CA LEU A 159 20.71 6.87 15.71
C LEU A 159 22.22 6.87 15.77
N THR A 160 22.92 7.38 14.75
CA THR A 160 24.39 7.43 14.74
C THR A 160 24.92 8.26 15.88
N GLU A 161 24.31 9.41 16.16
CA GLU A 161 24.66 10.25 17.32
C GLU A 161 24.34 9.55 18.65
N ALA A 162 23.18 8.92 18.74
CA ALA A 162 22.76 8.20 19.96
C ALA A 162 23.58 6.93 20.20
N VAL A 163 23.98 6.20 19.16
CA VAL A 163 24.84 5.00 19.26
C VAL A 163 26.21 5.35 19.79
N GLN A 164 26.79 6.46 19.32
CA GLN A 164 28.09 6.93 19.85
C GLN A 164 28.02 7.23 21.35
N LYS A 165 26.87 7.73 21.81
CA LYS A 165 26.66 8.09 23.22
C LYS A 165 26.29 6.90 24.12
N ASN A 166 25.57 5.89 23.61
CA ASN A 166 25.03 4.81 24.43
C ASN A 166 24.89 3.47 23.68
N LYS A 167 26.03 2.96 23.19
CA LYS A 167 26.10 1.75 22.33
C LYS A 167 25.39 0.52 22.95
N GLN A 168 25.56 0.31 24.26
CA GLN A 168 25.00 -0.85 24.95
C GLN A 168 23.44 -0.81 24.98
N LEU A 169 22.84 0.36 25.21
CA LEU A 169 21.39 0.51 25.31
C LEU A 169 20.72 0.27 23.94
N ILE A 170 21.32 0.74 22.87
CA ILE A 170 20.78 0.58 21.50
C ILE A 170 20.94 -0.85 21.01
N THR A 171 22.08 -1.50 21.33
CA THR A 171 22.26 -2.92 21.01
C THR A 171 21.25 -3.77 21.78
N GLY A 172 21.01 -3.48 23.07
CA GLY A 172 20.00 -4.16 23.86
C GLY A 172 18.58 -3.99 23.32
N ALA A 173 18.21 -2.77 22.92
CA ALA A 173 16.91 -2.50 22.29
C ALA A 173 16.75 -3.22 20.94
N ALA A 174 17.77 -3.26 20.10
CA ALA A 174 17.75 -3.98 18.83
C ALA A 174 17.58 -5.49 19.03
N ILE A 175 18.30 -6.09 20.00
CA ILE A 175 18.15 -7.50 20.35
C ILE A 175 16.74 -7.79 20.86
N LEU A 176 16.17 -6.93 21.69
CA LEU A 176 14.82 -7.09 22.23
C LEU A 176 13.77 -7.07 21.12
N VAL A 177 13.90 -6.14 20.16
CA VAL A 177 13.02 -6.09 18.98
C VAL A 177 13.15 -7.38 18.15
N LEU A 178 14.37 -7.85 17.89
CA LEU A 178 14.59 -9.10 17.15
C LEU A 178 13.99 -10.30 17.90
N LEU A 179 14.12 -10.38 19.20
CA LEU A 179 13.53 -11.47 20.00
C LEU A 179 12.00 -11.44 19.97
N VAL A 180 11.38 -10.26 20.08
CA VAL A 180 9.91 -10.13 19.99
C VAL A 180 9.39 -10.56 18.63
N PHE A 181 10.08 -10.21 17.52
CA PHE A 181 9.68 -10.63 16.18
C PHE A 181 10.03 -12.09 15.87
N SER A 182 11.05 -12.68 16.49
CA SER A 182 11.42 -14.09 16.27
C SER A 182 10.61 -15.07 17.10
N ALA A 183 10.01 -14.63 18.22
CA ALA A 183 9.18 -15.46 19.10
C ALA A 183 7.75 -15.69 18.53
N ARG A 184 7.52 -15.29 17.30
CA ARG A 184 6.24 -15.34 16.61
C ARG A 184 6.29 -16.23 15.36
#